data_00a53ed51001b8b2ef4924b51cb81c2f
#
_entry.id   00a53ed51001b8b2ef4924b51cb81c2f
#
_cell.length_a   1.000
_cell.length_b   1.000
_cell.length_c   1.000
_cell.angle_alpha   90.00
_cell.angle_beta   90.00
_cell.angle_gamma   90.00
#
_symmetry.space_group_name_H-M   'P 1'
#
loop_
_entity.id
_entity.type
_entity.pdbx_description
1 polymer ?
#
loop_
_entity_poly.entity_id
_entity_poly.type
_entity_poly.pdbx_seq_one_letter_code
_entity_poly.pdbx_strand_id
1 'polypeptide(L)'
;ARTSARVILADESFALGGRCLAERRTIDGRPAAEWAAQAIAELRSMPDVRLFPRTTVFGVFDDGVYGAVERVNDHLPVPPEFQPRQRVWRFIAKQTVLASGSIERPLVFGNNDLPGVMLAGAVRTYVNRYAVLPGRRAVVFTDNDDGWTTAADLVAAGGQVAAIVDSREPVIVSELARRFPDIQAIAGEVNGARGGRHVESVEV
;
A
#
# COMPACT_ATOMS: atom_id res chain seq x y z
N ALA A 1 4.27 10.57 -22.02
CA ALA A 1 4.86 11.87 -21.68
C ALA A 1 6.05 12.21 -22.60
N ARG A 2 7.02 11.30 -22.79
CA ARG A 2 8.20 11.54 -23.66
C ARG A 2 7.86 11.66 -25.17
N THR A 3 6.60 11.45 -25.56
CA THR A 3 6.12 11.46 -26.97
C THR A 3 5.30 12.71 -27.30
N SER A 4 5.49 13.82 -26.61
CA SER A 4 4.75 15.08 -26.80
C SER A 4 3.22 14.97 -26.59
N ALA A 5 2.74 13.89 -26.01
CA ALA A 5 1.34 13.75 -25.63
C ALA A 5 1.06 14.54 -24.34
N ARG A 6 -0.06 15.25 -24.30
CA ARG A 6 -0.56 15.83 -23.05
C ARG A 6 -1.03 14.73 -22.12
N VAL A 7 -0.49 14.68 -20.91
CA VAL A 7 -0.76 13.65 -19.94
C VAL A 7 -1.30 14.24 -18.64
N ILE A 8 -2.36 13.62 -18.13
CA ILE A 8 -2.87 13.85 -16.78
C ILE A 8 -2.59 12.58 -15.98
N LEU A 9 -1.93 12.72 -14.83
CA LEU A 9 -1.75 11.64 -13.86
C LEU A 9 -2.46 12.05 -12.58
N ALA A 10 -3.49 11.29 -12.22
CA ALA A 10 -4.25 11.49 -10.98
C ALA A 10 -3.99 10.32 -10.01
N ASP A 11 -3.80 10.64 -8.74
CA ASP A 11 -3.58 9.67 -7.66
C ASP A 11 -4.28 10.18 -6.39
N GLU A 12 -4.97 9.32 -5.69
CA GLU A 12 -5.66 9.68 -4.45
C GLU A 12 -4.71 9.97 -3.28
N SER A 13 -3.47 9.47 -3.35
CA SER A 13 -2.46 9.70 -2.33
C SER A 13 -1.93 11.15 -2.38
N PHE A 14 -1.51 11.66 -1.24
CA PHE A 14 -0.85 12.96 -1.15
C PHE A 14 0.56 12.97 -1.79
N ALA A 15 1.17 11.80 -1.96
CA ALA A 15 2.44 11.63 -2.63
C ALA A 15 2.31 10.54 -3.70
N LEU A 16 2.73 10.87 -4.91
CA LEU A 16 2.76 9.94 -6.02
C LEU A 16 3.85 8.89 -5.82
N GLY A 17 3.63 7.68 -6.35
CA GLY A 17 4.60 6.58 -6.28
C GLY A 17 4.00 5.25 -5.82
N GLY A 18 2.76 5.28 -5.32
CA GLY A 18 2.03 4.07 -4.92
C GLY A 18 2.83 3.17 -3.98
N ARG A 19 2.83 1.88 -4.25
CA ARG A 19 3.56 0.87 -3.44
C ARG A 19 5.07 1.10 -3.35
N CYS A 20 5.69 1.76 -4.33
CA CYS A 20 7.11 2.09 -4.26
C CYS A 20 7.51 2.88 -3.01
N LEU A 21 6.57 3.63 -2.43
CA LEU A 21 6.82 4.42 -1.22
C LEU A 21 6.83 3.59 0.07
N ALA A 22 6.31 2.35 0.01
CA ALA A 22 6.16 1.47 1.17
C ALA A 22 6.89 0.12 1.00
N GLU A 23 7.67 -0.05 -0.06
CA GLU A 23 8.38 -1.30 -0.35
C GLU A 23 9.90 -1.09 -0.38
N ARG A 24 10.64 -2.05 0.19
CA ARG A 24 12.12 -2.04 0.19
C ARG A 24 12.74 -2.70 -1.05
N ARG A 25 11.95 -2.89 -2.11
CA ARG A 25 12.47 -3.44 -3.37
C ARG A 25 13.32 -2.42 -4.12
N THR A 26 14.13 -2.92 -5.04
CA THR A 26 14.90 -2.10 -5.98
C THR A 26 14.25 -2.10 -7.36
N ILE A 27 14.34 -0.98 -8.07
CA ILE A 27 13.93 -0.81 -9.46
C ILE A 27 15.12 -0.17 -10.17
N ASP A 28 15.59 -0.78 -11.25
CA ASP A 28 16.78 -0.32 -12.00
C ASP A 28 18.00 -0.07 -11.09
N GLY A 29 18.22 -0.97 -10.11
CA GLY A 29 19.33 -0.90 -9.17
C GLY A 29 19.22 0.18 -8.09
N ARG A 30 18.07 0.84 -7.92
CA ARG A 30 17.81 1.89 -6.92
C ARG A 30 16.68 1.50 -5.99
N PRO A 31 16.65 2.00 -4.76
CA PRO A 31 15.47 1.89 -3.91
C PRO A 31 14.21 2.39 -4.62
N ALA A 32 13.11 1.65 -4.52
CA ALA A 32 11.88 1.95 -5.26
C ALA A 32 11.34 3.36 -4.98
N ALA A 33 11.47 3.84 -3.74
CA ALA A 33 11.06 5.20 -3.38
C ALA A 33 11.90 6.28 -4.09
N GLU A 34 13.20 6.08 -4.22
CA GLU A 34 14.10 6.99 -4.93
C GLU A 34 13.81 6.98 -6.44
N TRP A 35 13.60 5.78 -7.01
CA TRP A 35 13.20 5.65 -8.40
C TRP A 35 11.89 6.40 -8.67
N ALA A 36 10.88 6.23 -7.82
CA ALA A 36 9.61 6.94 -7.93
C ALA A 36 9.78 8.47 -7.82
N ALA A 37 10.58 8.94 -6.86
CA ALA A 37 10.86 10.37 -6.69
C ALA A 37 11.51 10.97 -7.94
N GLN A 38 12.48 10.27 -8.54
CA GLN A 38 13.12 10.71 -9.77
C GLN A 38 12.16 10.75 -10.96
N ALA A 39 11.34 9.70 -11.14
CA ALA A 39 10.33 9.64 -12.19
C ALA A 39 9.31 10.79 -12.07
N ILE A 40 8.89 11.10 -10.85
CA ILE A 40 7.98 12.23 -10.58
C ILE A 40 8.64 13.57 -10.86
N ALA A 41 9.93 13.74 -10.50
CA ALA A 41 10.67 14.95 -10.81
C ALA A 41 10.80 15.16 -12.32
N GLU A 42 11.07 14.11 -13.09
CA GLU A 42 11.08 14.13 -14.55
C GLU A 42 9.71 14.55 -15.10
N LEU A 43 8.62 13.93 -14.63
CA LEU A 43 7.27 14.26 -15.07
C LEU A 43 6.90 15.72 -14.77
N ARG A 44 7.30 16.25 -13.62
CA ARG A 44 7.06 17.64 -13.24
C ARG A 44 7.79 18.65 -14.15
N SER A 45 8.91 18.28 -14.72
CA SER A 45 9.67 19.14 -15.64
C SER A 45 9.07 19.19 -17.05
N MET A 46 8.14 18.29 -17.38
CA MET A 46 7.54 18.23 -18.71
C MET A 46 6.35 19.19 -18.83
N PRO A 47 6.35 20.13 -19.81
CA PRO A 47 5.32 21.16 -19.92
C PRO A 47 3.92 20.60 -20.23
N ASP A 48 3.85 19.45 -20.89
CA ASP A 48 2.60 18.80 -21.29
C ASP A 48 2.08 17.78 -20.27
N VAL A 49 2.69 17.70 -19.09
CA VAL A 49 2.29 16.78 -18.01
C VAL A 49 1.68 17.55 -16.84
N ARG A 50 0.50 17.11 -16.41
CA ARG A 50 -0.15 17.63 -15.20
C ARG A 50 -0.31 16.50 -14.17
N LEU A 51 0.21 16.74 -12.97
CA LEU A 51 0.14 15.81 -11.86
C LEU A 51 -0.92 16.28 -10.86
N PHE A 52 -1.86 15.39 -10.53
CA PHE A 52 -2.95 15.62 -9.59
C PHE A 52 -2.84 14.64 -8.41
N PRO A 53 -2.00 14.92 -7.41
CA PRO A 53 -2.03 14.19 -6.14
C PRO A 53 -3.31 14.55 -5.37
N ARG A 54 -3.69 13.73 -4.38
CA ARG A 54 -4.93 13.88 -3.58
C ARG A 54 -6.20 13.92 -4.43
N THR A 55 -6.17 13.30 -5.60
CA THR A 55 -7.26 13.36 -6.57
C THR A 55 -7.82 11.97 -6.85
N THR A 56 -9.04 11.74 -6.41
CA THR A 56 -9.75 10.49 -6.62
C THR A 56 -10.61 10.60 -7.87
N VAL A 57 -10.36 9.72 -8.84
CA VAL A 57 -11.26 9.54 -9.98
C VAL A 57 -12.42 8.67 -9.53
N PHE A 58 -13.61 9.21 -9.47
CA PHE A 58 -14.81 8.55 -8.95
C PHE A 58 -15.77 8.04 -10.02
N GLY A 59 -15.61 8.46 -11.26
CA GLY A 59 -16.52 8.07 -12.31
C GLY A 59 -15.88 8.09 -13.69
N VAL A 60 -16.35 7.17 -14.52
CA VAL A 60 -16.03 7.07 -15.94
C VAL A 60 -17.36 7.17 -16.70
N PHE A 61 -17.43 8.06 -17.63
CA PHE A 61 -18.62 8.38 -18.41
C PHE A 61 -18.34 8.21 -19.90
N ASP A 62 -19.39 8.32 -20.70
CA ASP A 62 -19.27 8.22 -22.16
C ASP A 62 -18.29 9.26 -22.74
N ASP A 63 -17.82 9.02 -23.95
CA ASP A 63 -16.93 9.90 -24.72
C ASP A 63 -15.57 10.21 -24.03
N GLY A 64 -15.09 9.30 -23.20
CA GLY A 64 -13.80 9.46 -22.51
C GLY A 64 -13.79 10.56 -21.45
N VAL A 65 -14.94 10.79 -20.83
CA VAL A 65 -15.11 11.75 -19.73
C VAL A 65 -14.87 11.07 -18.39
N TYR A 66 -14.09 11.70 -17.51
CA TYR A 66 -13.77 11.22 -16.15
C TYR A 66 -14.10 12.31 -15.14
N GLY A 67 -14.85 11.92 -14.10
CA GLY A 67 -15.11 12.77 -12.94
C GLY A 67 -14.06 12.51 -11.86
N ALA A 68 -13.47 13.57 -11.33
CA ALA A 68 -12.49 13.45 -10.24
C ALA A 68 -12.70 14.54 -9.18
N VAL A 69 -12.37 14.19 -7.92
CA VAL A 69 -12.36 15.12 -6.79
C VAL A 69 -10.94 15.28 -6.28
N GLU A 70 -10.43 16.50 -6.36
CA GLU A 70 -9.17 16.92 -5.76
C GLU A 70 -9.42 17.44 -4.35
N ARG A 71 -8.75 16.88 -3.34
CA ARG A 71 -8.74 17.34 -1.95
C ARG A 71 -7.69 18.45 -1.78
N VAL A 72 -8.05 19.68 -2.14
CA VAL A 72 -7.12 20.82 -2.19
C VAL A 72 -6.63 21.16 -0.78
N ASN A 73 -7.56 21.49 0.11
CA ASN A 73 -7.27 21.94 1.48
C ASN A 73 -8.02 21.14 2.55
N ASP A 74 -8.64 20.02 2.19
CA ASP A 74 -9.41 19.16 3.10
C ASP A 74 -8.57 18.58 4.25
N HIS A 75 -7.27 18.44 4.02
CA HIS A 75 -6.30 17.94 4.99
C HIS A 75 -5.82 19.00 5.99
N LEU A 76 -6.24 20.25 5.83
CA LEU A 76 -5.86 21.35 6.72
C LEU A 76 -6.97 21.60 7.73
N PRO A 77 -6.65 21.68 9.03
CA PRO A 77 -7.63 22.06 10.06
C PRO A 77 -8.32 23.39 9.76
N VAL A 78 -7.54 24.38 9.33
CA VAL A 78 -8.01 25.70 8.91
C VAL A 78 -7.53 25.94 7.49
N PRO A 79 -8.41 25.79 6.47
CA PRO A 79 -8.06 26.11 5.10
C PRO A 79 -7.77 27.61 4.92
N PRO A 80 -6.91 27.98 3.96
CA PRO A 80 -6.71 29.38 3.59
C PRO A 80 -8.03 30.05 3.14
N GLU A 81 -8.18 31.33 3.48
CA GLU A 81 -9.34 32.10 3.10
C GLU A 81 -9.49 32.17 1.57
N PHE A 82 -10.73 32.10 1.10
CA PHE A 82 -11.10 32.09 -0.34
C PHE A 82 -10.52 30.93 -1.17
N GLN A 83 -10.01 29.89 -0.54
CA GLN A 83 -9.59 28.67 -1.23
C GLN A 83 -10.58 27.51 -0.98
N PRO A 84 -10.90 26.71 -2.01
CA PRO A 84 -11.81 25.59 -1.84
C PRO A 84 -11.17 24.49 -1.00
N ARG A 85 -11.98 23.75 -0.24
CA ARG A 85 -11.56 22.50 0.41
C ARG A 85 -11.34 21.41 -0.63
N GLN A 86 -12.27 21.32 -1.56
CA GLN A 86 -12.28 20.33 -2.64
C GLN A 86 -12.55 21.01 -3.97
N ARG A 87 -12.10 20.39 -5.05
CA ARG A 87 -12.34 20.81 -6.42
C ARG A 87 -12.79 19.61 -7.25
N VAL A 88 -13.89 19.77 -7.96
CA VAL A 88 -14.35 18.79 -8.93
C VAL A 88 -13.70 19.06 -10.28
N TRP A 89 -13.13 18.02 -10.86
CA TRP A 89 -12.53 18.04 -12.18
C TRP A 89 -13.34 17.19 -13.14
N ARG A 90 -13.46 17.66 -14.35
CA ARG A 90 -13.91 16.89 -15.50
C ARG A 90 -12.75 16.75 -16.46
N PHE A 91 -12.17 15.55 -16.52
CA PHE A 91 -11.12 15.22 -17.48
C PHE A 91 -11.74 14.64 -18.74
N ILE A 92 -11.19 15.00 -19.89
CA ILE A 92 -11.55 14.40 -21.17
C ILE A 92 -10.28 13.82 -21.77
N ALA A 93 -10.27 12.51 -21.96
CA ALA A 93 -9.09 11.78 -22.43
C ALA A 93 -9.43 10.93 -23.66
N LYS A 94 -8.57 10.97 -24.68
CA LYS A 94 -8.67 10.09 -25.85
C LYS A 94 -8.25 8.65 -25.52
N GLN A 95 -7.33 8.51 -24.59
CA GLN A 95 -6.81 7.22 -24.11
C GLN A 95 -6.57 7.29 -22.61
N THR A 96 -6.81 6.19 -21.94
CA THR A 96 -6.64 6.09 -20.49
C THR A 96 -5.87 4.83 -20.13
N VAL A 97 -4.94 4.98 -19.21
CA VAL A 97 -4.23 3.87 -18.57
C VAL A 97 -4.74 3.77 -17.15
N LEU A 98 -5.39 2.65 -16.84
CA LEU A 98 -5.81 2.34 -15.48
C LEU A 98 -4.65 1.65 -14.75
N ALA A 99 -4.03 2.36 -13.82
CA ALA A 99 -2.88 1.90 -13.05
C ALA A 99 -3.17 2.00 -11.53
N SER A 100 -4.41 1.71 -11.13
CA SER A 100 -4.90 1.84 -9.75
C SER A 100 -4.30 0.82 -8.78
N GLY A 101 -3.56 -0.18 -9.28
CA GLY A 101 -3.07 -1.28 -8.47
C GLY A 101 -4.19 -2.21 -8.01
N SER A 102 -3.99 -2.84 -6.86
CA SER A 102 -4.97 -3.74 -6.25
C SER A 102 -5.14 -3.40 -4.77
N ILE A 103 -6.35 -3.63 -4.28
CA ILE A 103 -6.68 -3.53 -2.85
C ILE A 103 -6.43 -4.89 -2.23
N GLU A 104 -5.67 -4.93 -1.13
CA GLU A 104 -5.45 -6.11 -0.33
C GLU A 104 -6.78 -6.56 0.30
N ARG A 105 -7.11 -7.84 0.16
CA ARG A 105 -8.30 -8.43 0.78
C ARG A 105 -7.91 -9.07 2.11
N PRO A 106 -8.62 -8.75 3.20
CA PRO A 106 -8.40 -9.42 4.47
C PRO A 106 -8.79 -10.91 4.35
N LEU A 107 -7.94 -11.77 4.91
CA LEU A 107 -8.32 -13.16 5.14
C LEU A 107 -9.34 -13.21 6.30
N VAL A 108 -10.36 -14.07 6.15
CA VAL A 108 -11.47 -14.15 7.10
C VAL A 108 -11.16 -15.19 8.18
N PHE A 109 -11.21 -14.77 9.42
CA PHE A 109 -11.10 -15.65 10.59
C PHE A 109 -11.87 -15.05 11.78
N GLY A 110 -12.10 -15.84 12.82
CA GLY A 110 -12.83 -15.37 14.00
C GLY A 110 -12.16 -14.19 14.70
N ASN A 111 -12.94 -13.15 15.01
CA ASN A 111 -12.48 -11.92 15.67
C ASN A 111 -11.39 -11.16 14.89
N ASN A 112 -11.42 -11.19 13.57
CA ASN A 112 -10.45 -10.45 12.73
C ASN A 112 -10.62 -8.91 12.79
N ASP A 113 -11.59 -8.42 13.54
CA ASP A 113 -11.86 -7.01 13.84
C ASP A 113 -11.22 -6.53 15.15
N LEU A 114 -10.54 -7.39 15.88
CA LEU A 114 -9.83 -6.98 17.09
C LEU A 114 -8.75 -5.94 16.77
N PRO A 115 -8.61 -4.89 17.62
CA PRO A 115 -7.51 -3.94 17.49
C PRO A 115 -6.16 -4.65 17.49
N GLY A 116 -5.33 -4.36 16.50
CA GLY A 116 -4.04 -5.02 16.26
C GLY A 116 -4.08 -6.02 15.09
N VAL A 117 -5.26 -6.40 14.59
CA VAL A 117 -5.38 -7.08 13.30
C VAL A 117 -5.25 -6.02 12.20
N MET A 118 -4.29 -6.20 11.31
CA MET A 118 -3.97 -5.22 10.26
C MET A 118 -3.67 -5.93 8.95
N LEU A 119 -3.99 -5.28 7.84
CA LEU A 119 -3.54 -5.71 6.52
C LEU A 119 -2.03 -5.58 6.39
N ALA A 120 -1.37 -6.53 5.72
CA ALA A 120 0.07 -6.55 5.53
C ALA A 120 0.59 -5.30 4.83
N GLY A 121 -0.12 -4.80 3.82
CA GLY A 121 0.21 -3.55 3.12
C GLY A 121 0.14 -2.32 4.02
N ALA A 122 -0.79 -2.28 4.98
CA ALA A 122 -0.84 -1.23 5.98
C ALA A 122 0.36 -1.28 6.93
N VAL A 123 0.72 -2.48 7.42
CA VAL A 123 1.90 -2.70 8.26
C VAL A 123 3.17 -2.23 7.56
N ARG A 124 3.38 -2.63 6.29
CA ARG A 124 4.54 -2.20 5.49
C ARG A 124 4.58 -0.69 5.28
N THR A 125 3.43 -0.07 5.10
CA THR A 125 3.33 1.40 4.98
C THR A 125 3.76 2.08 6.28
N TYR A 126 3.30 1.62 7.44
CA TYR A 126 3.75 2.15 8.72
C TYR A 126 5.25 1.99 8.90
N VAL A 127 5.77 0.80 8.66
CA VAL A 127 7.19 0.47 8.88
C VAL A 127 8.10 1.20 7.90
N ASN A 128 7.84 1.06 6.59
CA ASN A 128 8.78 1.47 5.57
C ASN A 128 8.65 2.94 5.17
N ARG A 129 7.42 3.49 5.21
CA ARG A 129 7.18 4.88 4.81
C ARG A 129 7.21 5.84 5.98
N TYR A 130 6.70 5.41 7.14
CA TYR A 130 6.54 6.29 8.31
C TYR A 130 7.50 5.97 9.46
N ALA A 131 8.32 4.92 9.33
CA ALA A 131 9.25 4.44 10.36
C ALA A 131 8.55 4.19 11.71
N VAL A 132 7.31 3.71 11.68
CA VAL A 132 6.51 3.36 12.85
C VAL A 132 6.30 1.85 12.88
N LEU A 133 6.70 1.23 13.98
CA LEU A 133 6.43 -0.19 14.23
C LEU A 133 5.04 -0.32 14.87
N PRO A 134 4.02 -0.89 14.17
CA PRO A 134 2.64 -0.93 14.68
C PRO A 134 2.45 -1.87 15.87
N GLY A 135 3.39 -2.78 16.10
CA GLY A 135 3.42 -3.70 17.22
C GLY A 135 4.80 -4.30 17.40
N ARG A 136 5.18 -4.65 18.62
CA ARG A 136 6.50 -5.23 18.90
C ARG A 136 6.62 -6.71 18.51
N ARG A 137 5.50 -7.43 18.55
CA ARG A 137 5.44 -8.86 18.22
C ARG A 137 4.21 -9.12 17.34
N ALA A 138 4.40 -9.84 16.24
CA ALA A 138 3.37 -10.09 15.26
C ALA A 138 3.29 -11.58 14.87
N VAL A 139 2.12 -12.02 14.47
CA VAL A 139 1.91 -13.22 13.64
C VAL A 139 1.48 -12.73 12.27
N VAL A 140 2.05 -13.28 11.23
CA VAL A 140 1.67 -12.97 9.84
C VAL A 140 0.85 -14.14 9.31
N PHE A 141 -0.38 -13.85 8.85
CA PHE A 141 -1.23 -14.82 8.16
C PHE A 141 -1.30 -14.44 6.68
N THR A 142 -1.01 -15.36 5.79
CA THR A 142 -0.87 -15.10 4.36
C THR A 142 -1.25 -16.29 3.48
N ASP A 143 -1.56 -16.00 2.22
CA ASP A 143 -1.73 -16.94 1.12
C ASP A 143 -0.75 -16.67 -0.05
N ASN A 144 0.23 -15.76 0.16
CA ASN A 144 1.13 -15.32 -0.90
C ASN A 144 2.48 -14.81 -0.34
N ASP A 145 3.41 -14.45 -1.24
CA ASP A 145 4.77 -14.02 -0.90
C ASP A 145 4.84 -12.62 -0.25
N ASP A 146 3.81 -11.78 -0.42
CA ASP A 146 3.78 -10.44 0.19
C ASP A 146 3.74 -10.52 1.73
N GLY A 147 3.09 -11.56 2.32
CA GLY A 147 3.14 -11.81 3.75
C GLY A 147 4.55 -12.11 4.26
N TRP A 148 5.32 -12.92 3.54
CA TRP A 148 6.71 -13.21 3.88
C TRP A 148 7.60 -11.97 3.78
N THR A 149 7.37 -11.15 2.76
CA THR A 149 8.06 -9.85 2.63
C THR A 149 7.70 -8.92 3.80
N THR A 150 6.44 -8.92 4.24
CA THR A 150 6.00 -8.14 5.41
C THR A 150 6.68 -8.61 6.69
N ALA A 151 6.84 -9.91 6.88
CA ALA A 151 7.58 -10.47 8.00
C ALA A 151 9.05 -10.00 7.99
N ALA A 152 9.71 -10.03 6.82
CA ALA A 152 11.07 -9.53 6.65
C ALA A 152 11.19 -8.04 6.99
N ASP A 153 10.25 -7.23 6.52
CA ASP A 153 10.22 -5.79 6.78
C ASP A 153 10.03 -5.48 8.27
N LEU A 154 9.17 -6.24 8.97
CA LEU A 154 8.98 -6.14 10.42
C LEU A 154 10.27 -6.45 11.18
N VAL A 155 10.93 -7.57 10.86
CA VAL A 155 12.19 -7.96 11.50
C VAL A 155 13.26 -6.91 11.26
N ALA A 156 13.40 -6.43 10.03
CA ALA A 156 14.37 -5.40 9.68
C ALA A 156 14.11 -4.05 10.39
N ALA A 157 12.88 -3.80 10.83
CA ALA A 157 12.51 -2.63 11.63
C ALA A 157 12.66 -2.83 13.14
N GLY A 158 13.17 -3.99 13.58
CA GLY A 158 13.36 -4.32 15.00
C GLY A 158 12.13 -4.94 15.68
N GLY A 159 11.11 -5.32 14.89
CA GLY A 159 9.98 -6.10 15.38
C GLY A 159 10.28 -7.58 15.49
N GLN A 160 9.48 -8.30 16.26
CA GLN A 160 9.53 -9.75 16.38
C GLN A 160 8.37 -10.38 15.61
N VAL A 161 8.67 -11.34 14.74
CA VAL A 161 7.66 -12.18 14.09
C VAL A 161 7.64 -13.52 14.82
N ALA A 162 6.56 -13.80 15.55
CA ALA A 162 6.40 -15.01 16.32
C ALA A 162 6.15 -16.24 15.44
N ALA A 163 5.36 -16.06 14.39
CA ALA A 163 5.10 -17.08 13.39
C ALA A 163 4.62 -16.47 12.06
N ILE A 164 4.83 -17.21 10.98
CA ILE A 164 4.15 -17.00 9.71
C ILE A 164 3.24 -18.22 9.50
N VAL A 165 1.94 -17.96 9.36
CA VAL A 165 0.93 -18.95 9.00
C VAL A 165 0.60 -18.75 7.54
N ASP A 166 0.88 -19.75 6.71
CA ASP A 166 0.67 -19.67 5.25
C ASP A 166 -0.30 -20.78 4.84
N SER A 167 -1.41 -20.41 4.22
CA SER A 167 -2.46 -21.35 3.83
C SER A 167 -2.14 -22.16 2.56
N ARG A 168 -1.02 -21.90 1.95
CA ARG A 168 -0.57 -22.66 0.76
C ARG A 168 -0.03 -24.05 1.12
N GLU A 169 0.25 -24.83 0.08
CA GLU A 169 0.78 -26.18 0.20
C GLU A 169 2.05 -26.24 1.06
N PRO A 170 2.19 -27.25 1.95
CA PRO A 170 3.31 -27.35 2.87
C PRO A 170 4.70 -27.33 2.20
N VAL A 171 4.82 -27.80 0.96
CA VAL A 171 6.08 -27.76 0.21
C VAL A 171 6.53 -26.33 -0.07
N ILE A 172 5.58 -25.43 -0.45
CA ILE A 172 5.85 -24.02 -0.71
C ILE A 172 6.26 -23.32 0.57
N VAL A 173 5.53 -23.56 1.66
CA VAL A 173 5.83 -23.00 2.99
C VAL A 173 7.22 -23.44 3.45
N SER A 174 7.59 -24.71 3.27
CA SER A 174 8.90 -25.24 3.64
C SER A 174 10.05 -24.62 2.84
N GLU A 175 9.84 -24.31 1.55
CA GLU A 175 10.84 -23.63 0.73
C GLU A 175 11.05 -22.17 1.17
N LEU A 176 9.98 -21.47 1.47
CA LEU A 176 10.05 -20.09 1.94
C LEU A 176 10.63 -19.99 3.33
N ALA A 177 10.29 -20.91 4.23
CA ALA A 177 10.82 -20.98 5.59
C ALA A 177 12.35 -21.07 5.65
N ARG A 178 13.00 -21.70 4.66
CA ARG A 178 14.47 -21.75 4.58
C ARG A 178 15.14 -20.38 4.48
N ARG A 179 14.41 -19.37 4.01
CA ARG A 179 14.89 -17.97 3.93
C ARG A 179 14.79 -17.23 5.26
N PHE A 180 14.04 -17.78 6.20
CA PHE A 180 13.74 -17.17 7.50
C PHE A 180 13.88 -18.21 8.62
N PRO A 181 15.10 -18.74 8.85
CA PRO A 181 15.30 -19.88 9.75
C PRO A 181 14.93 -19.59 11.22
N ASP A 182 14.92 -18.31 11.60
CA ASP A 182 14.60 -17.88 12.97
C ASP A 182 13.09 -17.62 13.18
N ILE A 183 12.28 -17.76 12.13
CA ILE A 183 10.83 -17.53 12.20
C ILE A 183 10.10 -18.87 12.07
N GLN A 184 9.22 -19.16 13.02
CA GLN A 184 8.35 -20.33 12.93
C GLN A 184 7.41 -20.20 11.73
N ALA A 185 7.47 -21.14 10.81
CA ALA A 185 6.56 -21.23 9.66
C ALA A 185 5.59 -22.38 9.88
N ILE A 186 4.30 -22.13 9.67
CA ILE A 186 3.20 -23.07 9.85
C ILE A 186 2.41 -23.10 8.54
N ALA A 187 2.32 -24.28 7.92
CA ALA A 187 1.39 -24.50 6.82
C ALA A 187 0.00 -24.78 7.42
N GLY A 188 -0.94 -23.84 7.20
CA GLY A 188 -2.26 -23.93 7.81
C GLY A 188 -3.05 -22.63 7.72
N GLU A 189 -4.14 -22.56 8.45
CA GLU A 189 -5.03 -21.41 8.47
C GLU A 189 -5.17 -20.87 9.90
N VAL A 190 -5.40 -19.58 10.01
CA VAL A 190 -5.79 -18.95 11.26
C VAL A 190 -7.30 -19.09 11.42
N ASN A 191 -7.73 -19.76 12.50
CA ASN A 191 -9.13 -19.96 12.82
C ASN A 191 -9.73 -18.77 13.58
N GLY A 192 -8.91 -18.09 14.40
CA GLY A 192 -9.38 -16.95 15.17
C GLY A 192 -8.28 -16.19 15.87
N ALA A 193 -8.61 -14.97 16.30
CA ALA A 193 -7.81 -14.16 17.20
C ALA A 193 -8.50 -14.07 18.57
N ARG A 194 -7.69 -14.06 19.64
CA ARG A 194 -8.17 -13.87 21.01
C ARG A 194 -7.50 -12.66 21.65
N GLY A 195 -8.24 -11.99 22.48
CA GLY A 195 -7.81 -10.84 23.24
C GLY A 195 -8.99 -10.03 23.74
N GLY A 196 -8.72 -9.02 24.55
CA GLY A 196 -9.73 -8.11 25.07
C GLY A 196 -9.71 -6.77 24.31
N ARG A 197 -8.80 -5.88 24.69
CA ARG A 197 -8.65 -4.56 24.06
C ARG A 197 -7.77 -4.60 22.79
N HIS A 198 -7.01 -5.66 22.58
CA HIS A 198 -6.11 -5.89 21.45
C HIS A 198 -5.86 -7.38 21.30
N VAL A 199 -5.28 -7.77 20.18
CA VAL A 199 -4.88 -9.15 19.93
C VAL A 199 -3.80 -9.58 20.91
N GLU A 200 -4.01 -10.72 21.56
CA GLU A 200 -3.07 -11.36 22.52
C GLU A 200 -2.55 -12.70 21.98
N SER A 201 -3.39 -13.44 21.26
CA SER A 201 -3.03 -14.72 20.66
C SER A 201 -3.82 -15.02 19.41
N VAL A 202 -3.35 -15.98 18.62
CA VAL A 202 -3.96 -16.47 17.38
C VAL A 202 -4.10 -17.97 17.46
N GLU A 203 -5.21 -18.51 16.99
CA GLU A 203 -5.50 -19.93 16.87
C GLU A 203 -5.24 -20.40 15.44
N VAL A 204 -4.43 -21.44 15.27
CA VAL A 204 -4.07 -22.06 14.00
C VAL A 204 -4.58 -23.49 13.93
#